data_35391a40cb0a83b437a08adc0362dc50
#
_entry.id   35391a40cb0a83b437a08adc0362dc50
#
_cell.length_a   1.000
_cell.length_b   1.000
_cell.length_c   1.000
_cell.angle_alpha   90.00
_cell.angle_beta   90.00
_cell.angle_gamma   90.00
#
_symmetry.space_group_name_H-M   'P 1'
#
loop_
_entity.id
_entity.type
_entity.pdbx_description
1 polymer ?
#
loop_
_entity_poly.entity_id
_entity_poly.type
_entity_poly.pdbx_seq_one_letter_code
_entity_poly.pdbx_strand_id
1 'polypeptide(L)'
;MKKFNYTMNHKADEAYMAEMCHKGLAAVSLVEGVWTFEPCRPDQYVYRVGYLRGMRKSEIEAQNRELAAKGITFVSRYSFWAIYRSAQDFQLYAPEEELALCQKIYRPMLPGSILSWIAFLITLWLAARVSGWFGILSVLLAVYAGMCTCLGISYSRLIRRLKEGHI
;
A
#
# COMPACT_ATOMS: atom_id res chain seq x y z
N MET A 1 -0.57 -1.89 21.87
CA MET A 1 -1.10 -0.54 21.58
C MET A 1 -1.73 -0.52 20.20
N LYS A 2 -2.88 0.17 20.01
CA LYS A 2 -3.53 0.27 18.70
C LYS A 2 -3.43 1.70 18.17
N LYS A 3 -3.12 1.85 16.88
CA LYS A 3 -3.05 3.14 16.19
C LYS A 3 -3.69 3.03 14.82
N PHE A 4 -4.54 3.99 14.46
CA PHE A 4 -5.04 4.14 13.11
C PHE A 4 -4.03 4.94 12.29
N ASN A 5 -3.60 4.37 11.17
CA ASN A 5 -2.81 5.09 10.17
C ASN A 5 -3.09 4.50 8.79
N TYR A 6 -3.35 5.38 7.83
CA TYR A 6 -3.56 5.00 6.44
C TYR A 6 -2.44 5.60 5.59
N THR A 7 -1.68 4.74 4.96
CA THR A 7 -0.57 5.14 4.09
C THR A 7 -0.96 4.97 2.63
N MET A 8 -0.30 5.71 1.75
CA MET A 8 -0.65 5.77 0.32
C MET A 8 0.11 4.73 -0.53
N ASN A 9 1.15 4.09 0.02
CA ASN A 9 1.93 3.07 -0.68
C ASN A 9 2.72 2.20 0.31
N HIS A 10 3.19 1.05 -0.16
CA HIS A 10 3.90 0.08 0.67
C HIS A 10 5.20 0.62 1.30
N LYS A 11 5.92 1.52 0.63
CA LYS A 11 7.14 2.15 1.21
C LYS A 11 6.80 3.11 2.36
N ALA A 12 5.67 3.78 2.29
CA ALA A 12 5.19 4.59 3.41
C ALA A 12 4.79 3.71 4.60
N ASP A 13 4.24 2.51 4.36
CA ASP A 13 3.99 1.51 5.40
C ASP A 13 5.30 1.04 6.05
N GLU A 14 6.32 0.71 5.24
CA GLU A 14 7.64 0.32 5.73
C GLU A 14 8.26 1.41 6.60
N ALA A 15 8.25 2.66 6.12
CA ALA A 15 8.77 3.81 6.87
C ALA A 15 8.02 4.04 8.18
N TYR A 16 6.68 3.91 8.16
CA TYR A 16 5.87 4.03 9.37
C TYR A 16 6.18 2.95 10.40
N MET A 17 6.32 1.69 9.97
CA MET A 17 6.69 0.59 10.87
C MET A 17 8.10 0.78 11.43
N ALA A 18 9.05 1.24 10.62
CA ALA A 18 10.41 1.56 11.07
C ALA A 18 10.41 2.68 12.11
N GLU A 19 9.66 3.77 11.89
CA GLU A 19 9.51 4.86 12.86
C GLU A 19 8.93 4.36 14.19
N MET A 20 7.91 3.48 14.14
CA MET A 20 7.31 2.92 15.34
C MET A 20 8.28 1.98 16.07
N CYS A 21 9.05 1.18 15.34
CA CYS A 21 10.09 0.31 15.91
C CYS A 21 11.21 1.11 16.55
N HIS A 22 11.62 2.22 15.96
CA HIS A 22 12.56 3.16 16.58
C HIS A 22 12.04 3.72 17.91
N LYS A 23 10.72 3.89 18.06
CA LYS A 23 10.05 4.29 19.30
C LYS A 23 9.83 3.13 20.27
N GLY A 24 10.38 1.94 20.00
CA GLY A 24 10.24 0.75 20.85
C GLY A 24 8.89 0.03 20.69
N LEU A 25 8.25 0.13 19.53
CA LEU A 25 6.95 -0.46 19.24
C LEU A 25 7.01 -1.32 17.96
N ALA A 26 6.98 -2.64 18.11
CA ALA A 26 6.95 -3.59 16.98
C ALA A 26 5.54 -3.77 16.44
N ALA A 27 5.38 -3.67 15.12
CA ALA A 27 4.12 -3.98 14.45
C ALA A 27 3.86 -5.49 14.48
N VAL A 28 2.63 -5.87 14.89
CA VAL A 28 2.18 -7.27 15.02
C VAL A 28 1.07 -7.60 14.05
N SER A 29 0.16 -6.66 13.79
CA SER A 29 -0.92 -6.85 12.83
C SER A 29 -1.44 -5.52 12.28
N LEU A 30 -2.02 -5.61 11.10
CA LEU A 30 -2.81 -4.54 10.49
C LEU A 30 -4.17 -5.11 10.07
N VAL A 31 -5.24 -4.57 10.65
CA VAL A 31 -6.62 -4.95 10.33
C VAL A 31 -7.43 -3.67 10.12
N GLU A 32 -8.04 -3.53 8.94
CA GLU A 32 -8.91 -2.38 8.60
C GLU A 32 -8.27 -1.00 8.86
N GLY A 33 -6.97 -0.87 8.58
CA GLY A 33 -6.22 0.37 8.82
C GLY A 33 -5.80 0.60 10.27
N VAL A 34 -6.13 -0.33 11.19
CA VAL A 34 -5.73 -0.28 12.59
C VAL A 34 -4.50 -1.15 12.81
N TRP A 35 -3.39 -0.50 13.10
CA TRP A 35 -2.14 -1.14 13.47
C TRP A 35 -2.16 -1.55 14.93
N THR A 36 -1.74 -2.78 15.20
CA THR A 36 -1.48 -3.28 16.56
C THR A 36 0.02 -3.37 16.78
N PHE A 37 0.49 -2.81 17.90
CA PHE A 37 1.90 -2.78 18.28
C PHE A 37 2.11 -3.43 19.64
N GLU A 38 3.28 -4.06 19.79
CA GLU A 38 3.80 -4.60 21.06
C GLU A 38 5.12 -3.90 21.42
N PRO A 39 5.48 -3.82 22.72
CA PRO A 39 6.78 -3.28 23.12
C PRO A 39 7.93 -4.12 22.53
N CYS A 40 8.97 -3.44 22.06
CA CYS A 40 10.21 -4.05 21.58
C CYS A 40 11.41 -3.18 21.95
N ARG A 41 12.62 -3.66 21.69
CA ARG A 41 13.81 -2.79 21.73
C ARG A 41 13.77 -1.84 20.53
N PRO A 42 14.19 -0.58 20.70
CA PRO A 42 14.33 0.34 19.56
C PRO A 42 15.16 -0.30 18.44
N ASP A 43 14.71 -0.13 17.20
CA ASP A 43 15.36 -0.64 15.97
C ASP A 43 15.59 -2.16 15.94
N GLN A 44 14.83 -2.92 16.74
CA GLN A 44 14.96 -4.38 16.82
C GLN A 44 14.59 -5.09 15.50
N TYR A 45 13.69 -4.51 14.70
CA TYR A 45 13.18 -5.14 13.50
C TYR A 45 13.22 -4.20 12.30
N VAL A 46 13.58 -4.77 11.14
CA VAL A 46 13.38 -4.17 9.82
C VAL A 46 12.09 -4.75 9.23
N TYR A 47 11.29 -3.91 8.60
CA TYR A 47 10.03 -4.28 7.97
C TYR A 47 10.09 -4.13 6.47
N ARG A 48 9.49 -5.10 5.75
CA ARG A 48 9.31 -5.04 4.30
C ARG A 48 7.91 -5.50 3.94
N VAL A 49 7.35 -4.93 2.89
CA VAL A 49 5.99 -5.22 2.43
C VAL A 49 6.05 -5.91 1.09
N GLY A 50 5.51 -7.14 1.04
CA GLY A 50 5.45 -7.97 -0.15
C GLY A 50 4.07 -7.91 -0.83
N TYR A 51 4.02 -8.07 -2.15
CA TYR A 51 2.81 -8.03 -2.95
C TYR A 51 2.34 -9.43 -3.34
N LEU A 52 1.13 -9.79 -2.97
CA LEU A 52 0.57 -11.15 -3.09
C LEU A 52 -0.50 -11.31 -4.18
N ARG A 53 -0.81 -10.25 -4.93
CA ARG A 53 -1.90 -10.32 -5.92
C ARG A 53 -1.57 -11.31 -7.03
N GLY A 54 -2.48 -12.26 -7.26
CA GLY A 54 -2.33 -13.30 -8.28
C GLY A 54 -1.61 -14.56 -7.79
N MET A 55 -1.09 -14.57 -6.58
CA MET A 55 -0.50 -15.77 -5.97
C MET A 55 -1.58 -16.66 -5.38
N ARG A 56 -1.43 -17.98 -5.57
CA ARG A 56 -2.28 -19.00 -4.92
C ARG A 56 -1.89 -19.15 -3.45
N LYS A 57 -2.83 -19.63 -2.62
CA LYS A 57 -2.56 -19.84 -1.20
C LYS A 57 -1.34 -20.74 -0.95
N SER A 58 -1.18 -21.81 -1.73
CA SER A 58 -0.03 -22.71 -1.65
C SER A 58 1.31 -22.04 -1.97
N GLU A 59 1.32 -21.10 -2.92
CA GLU A 59 2.52 -20.32 -3.30
C GLU A 59 2.91 -19.35 -2.17
N ILE A 60 1.92 -18.69 -1.56
CA ILE A 60 2.13 -17.81 -0.41
C ILE A 60 2.68 -18.59 0.77
N GLU A 61 2.14 -19.79 1.05
CA GLU A 61 2.61 -20.64 2.14
C GLU A 61 4.04 -21.17 1.87
N ALA A 62 4.37 -21.50 0.62
CA ALA A 62 5.70 -21.91 0.21
C ALA A 62 6.70 -20.75 0.38
N GLN A 63 6.36 -19.57 -0.10
CA GLN A 63 7.17 -18.34 0.08
C GLN A 63 7.39 -18.03 1.55
N ASN A 64 6.34 -18.08 2.37
CA ASN A 64 6.48 -17.83 3.81
C ASN A 64 7.41 -18.83 4.51
N ARG A 65 7.39 -20.11 4.10
CA ARG A 65 8.31 -21.13 4.62
C ARG A 65 9.76 -20.85 4.21
N GLU A 66 9.97 -20.46 2.95
CA GLU A 66 11.30 -20.09 2.46
C GLU A 66 11.86 -18.87 3.20
N LEU A 67 11.03 -17.83 3.38
CA LEU A 67 11.41 -16.62 4.11
C LEU A 67 11.67 -16.92 5.58
N ALA A 68 10.87 -17.79 6.21
CA ALA A 68 11.07 -18.22 7.60
C ALA A 68 12.41 -18.95 7.77
N ALA A 69 12.83 -19.75 6.80
CA ALA A 69 14.15 -20.42 6.81
C ALA A 69 15.32 -19.41 6.77
N LYS A 70 15.08 -18.21 6.22
CA LYS A 70 16.04 -17.08 6.19
C LYS A 70 15.93 -16.15 7.41
N GLY A 71 15.14 -16.52 8.43
CA GLY A 71 14.92 -15.68 9.63
C GLY A 71 13.95 -14.51 9.42
N ILE A 72 13.19 -14.52 8.33
CA ILE A 72 12.18 -13.49 8.01
C ILE A 72 10.82 -13.99 8.45
N THR A 73 10.18 -13.26 9.34
CA THR A 73 8.89 -13.66 9.95
C THR A 73 7.73 -12.94 9.25
N PHE A 74 6.72 -13.69 8.83
CA PHE A 74 5.44 -13.12 8.39
C PHE A 74 4.71 -12.51 9.59
N VAL A 75 4.26 -11.25 9.46
CA VAL A 75 3.58 -10.50 10.52
C VAL A 75 2.08 -10.48 10.29
N SER A 76 1.64 -9.99 9.15
CA SER A 76 0.22 -9.80 8.85
C SER A 76 -0.02 -9.69 7.34
N ARG A 77 -1.27 -9.91 6.94
CA ARG A 77 -1.73 -9.68 5.57
C ARG A 77 -2.87 -8.68 5.57
N TYR A 78 -2.84 -7.74 4.64
CA TYR A 78 -3.94 -6.83 4.38
C TYR A 78 -4.14 -6.66 2.86
N SER A 79 -5.35 -6.85 2.40
CA SER A 79 -5.67 -6.83 0.97
C SER A 79 -4.71 -7.74 0.16
N PHE A 80 -3.92 -7.15 -0.74
CA PHE A 80 -2.94 -7.86 -1.57
C PHE A 80 -1.50 -7.73 -1.06
N TRP A 81 -1.31 -7.28 0.17
CA TRP A 81 -0.01 -7.02 0.77
C TRP A 81 0.26 -7.93 1.96
N ALA A 82 1.49 -8.35 2.12
CA ALA A 82 1.98 -9.06 3.28
C ALA A 82 3.10 -8.27 3.94
N ILE A 83 3.09 -8.22 5.26
CA ILE A 83 4.11 -7.57 6.07
C ILE A 83 5.05 -8.64 6.57
N TYR A 84 6.34 -8.42 6.37
CA TYR A 84 7.40 -9.27 6.87
C TYR A 84 8.33 -8.46 7.78
N ARG A 85 8.93 -9.13 8.77
CA ARG A 85 9.95 -8.54 9.65
C ARG A 85 11.13 -9.47 9.83
N SER A 86 12.31 -8.89 10.05
CA SER A 86 13.52 -9.60 10.44
C SER A 86 14.34 -8.73 11.40
N ALA A 87 15.20 -9.36 12.21
CA ALA A 87 16.18 -8.65 13.01
C ALA A 87 17.38 -8.16 12.18
N GLN A 88 17.56 -8.70 10.98
CA GLN A 88 18.60 -8.29 10.03
C GLN A 88 17.96 -7.58 8.85
N ASP A 89 18.73 -6.70 8.18
CA ASP A 89 18.25 -6.08 6.96
C ASP A 89 18.07 -7.12 5.85
N PHE A 90 17.00 -6.98 5.09
CA PHE A 90 16.66 -7.90 4.01
C PHE A 90 15.90 -7.17 2.90
N GLN A 91 15.94 -7.72 1.70
CA GLN A 91 15.16 -7.25 0.57
C GLN A 91 14.25 -8.37 0.09
N LEU A 92 12.99 -8.04 -0.21
CA LEU A 92 12.02 -8.97 -0.81
C LEU A 92 12.11 -8.98 -2.33
N TYR A 93 12.55 -7.87 -2.91
CA TYR A 93 12.64 -7.67 -4.35
C TYR A 93 14.00 -7.06 -4.70
N ALA A 94 14.56 -7.44 -5.84
CA ALA A 94 15.64 -6.67 -6.46
C ALA A 94 15.11 -5.27 -6.85
N PRO A 95 15.95 -4.23 -6.90
CA PRO A 95 15.51 -2.87 -7.23
C PRO A 95 14.74 -2.78 -8.56
N GLU A 96 15.12 -3.58 -9.55
CA GLU A 96 14.47 -3.66 -10.86
C GLU A 96 13.07 -4.30 -10.76
N GLU A 97 12.94 -5.35 -9.95
CA GLU A 97 11.67 -6.03 -9.69
C GLU A 97 10.69 -5.13 -8.93
N GLU A 98 11.20 -4.38 -7.97
CA GLU A 98 10.40 -3.40 -7.21
C GLU A 98 9.90 -2.28 -8.13
N LEU A 99 10.75 -1.77 -9.02
CA LEU A 99 10.35 -0.79 -10.03
C LEU A 99 9.26 -1.35 -10.97
N ALA A 100 9.46 -2.58 -11.46
CA ALA A 100 8.48 -3.26 -12.31
C ALA A 100 7.13 -3.47 -11.59
N LEU A 101 7.18 -3.84 -10.31
CA LEU A 101 6.00 -3.98 -9.46
C LEU A 101 5.26 -2.64 -9.30
N CYS A 102 5.95 -1.58 -8.98
CA CYS A 102 5.37 -0.23 -8.86
C CYS A 102 4.72 0.22 -10.17
N GLN A 103 5.37 -0.03 -11.31
CA GLN A 103 4.81 0.27 -12.63
C GLN A 103 3.56 -0.56 -12.93
N LYS A 104 3.57 -1.85 -12.60
CA LYS A 104 2.41 -2.75 -12.78
C LYS A 104 1.19 -2.29 -11.97
N ILE A 105 1.41 -1.77 -10.76
CA ILE A 105 0.35 -1.23 -9.91
C ILE A 105 -0.14 0.13 -10.44
N TYR A 106 0.78 0.98 -10.89
CA TYR A 106 0.48 2.34 -11.34
C TYR A 106 -0.25 2.40 -12.68
N ARG A 107 0.15 1.54 -13.65
CA ARG A 107 -0.42 1.54 -15.01
C ARG A 107 -1.94 1.57 -15.09
N PRO A 108 -2.70 0.71 -14.36
CA PRO A 108 -4.15 0.73 -14.41
C PRO A 108 -4.80 1.91 -13.67
N MET A 109 -4.06 2.59 -12.78
CA MET A 109 -4.61 3.71 -12.01
C MET A 109 -4.80 4.98 -12.85
N LEU A 110 -3.93 5.21 -13.84
CA LEU A 110 -3.99 6.38 -14.71
C LEU A 110 -5.29 6.45 -15.51
N PRO A 111 -5.64 5.45 -16.36
CA PRO A 111 -6.88 5.50 -17.13
C PRO A 111 -8.11 5.46 -16.21
N GLY A 112 -8.05 4.74 -15.09
CA GLY A 112 -9.12 4.72 -14.09
C GLY A 112 -9.40 6.09 -13.48
N SER A 113 -8.37 6.85 -13.15
CA SER A 113 -8.49 8.21 -12.63
C SER A 113 -9.12 9.15 -13.66
N ILE A 114 -8.62 9.15 -14.89
CA ILE A 114 -9.14 10.00 -15.99
C ILE A 114 -10.62 9.69 -16.25
N LEU A 115 -10.96 8.39 -16.38
CA LEU A 115 -12.34 7.96 -16.62
C LEU A 115 -13.29 8.37 -15.49
N SER A 116 -12.83 8.27 -14.22
CA SER A 116 -13.61 8.69 -13.06
C SER A 116 -13.86 10.19 -13.03
N TRP A 117 -12.90 11.02 -13.43
CA TRP A 117 -13.08 12.47 -13.54
C TRP A 117 -14.06 12.83 -14.66
N ILE A 118 -14.00 12.15 -15.81
CA ILE A 118 -14.96 12.33 -16.89
C ILE A 118 -16.38 11.96 -16.43
N ALA A 119 -16.54 10.79 -15.79
CA ALA A 119 -17.82 10.35 -15.26
C ALA A 119 -18.36 11.33 -14.19
N PHE A 120 -17.50 11.88 -13.33
CA PHE A 120 -17.87 12.92 -12.36
C PHE A 120 -18.44 14.16 -13.06
N LEU A 121 -17.77 14.67 -14.08
CA LEU A 121 -18.23 15.86 -14.81
C LEU A 121 -19.58 15.62 -15.51
N ILE A 122 -19.76 14.43 -16.10
CA ILE A 122 -21.03 14.04 -16.73
C ILE A 122 -22.15 13.96 -15.70
N THR A 123 -21.93 13.32 -14.57
CA THR A 123 -22.97 13.19 -13.52
C THR A 123 -23.29 14.53 -12.88
N LEU A 124 -22.32 15.42 -12.72
CA LEU A 124 -22.52 16.78 -12.23
C LEU A 124 -23.39 17.59 -13.20
N TRP A 125 -23.13 17.47 -14.49
CA TRP A 125 -23.98 18.13 -15.53
C TRP A 125 -25.42 17.58 -15.52
N LEU A 126 -25.58 16.25 -15.40
CA LEU A 126 -26.91 15.63 -15.28
C LEU A 126 -27.65 16.04 -14.00
N ALA A 127 -26.95 16.18 -12.88
CA ALA A 127 -27.52 16.65 -11.63
C ALA A 127 -28.12 18.05 -11.77
N ALA A 128 -27.47 18.94 -12.53
CA ALA A 128 -27.93 20.30 -12.78
C ALA A 128 -29.13 20.36 -13.73
N ARG A 129 -29.34 19.34 -14.58
CA ARG A 129 -30.35 19.38 -15.65
C ARG A 129 -31.54 18.46 -15.43
N VAL A 130 -31.37 17.35 -14.74
CA VAL A 130 -32.36 16.25 -14.72
C VAL A 130 -32.90 16.00 -13.31
N SER A 131 -32.06 15.68 -12.34
CA SER A 131 -32.50 15.29 -11.01
C SER A 131 -31.40 15.37 -9.96
N GLY A 132 -31.76 15.77 -8.71
CA GLY A 132 -30.85 15.84 -7.58
C GLY A 132 -30.16 14.51 -7.18
N TRP A 133 -30.71 13.36 -7.58
CA TRP A 133 -30.10 12.04 -7.33
C TRP A 133 -28.70 11.90 -7.99
N PHE A 134 -28.50 12.50 -9.16
CA PHE A 134 -27.17 12.55 -9.80
C PHE A 134 -26.15 13.34 -8.98
N GLY A 135 -26.60 14.24 -8.08
CA GLY A 135 -25.73 14.97 -7.16
C GLY A 135 -25.04 14.03 -6.17
N ILE A 136 -25.76 13.06 -5.60
CA ILE A 136 -25.18 12.06 -4.68
C ILE A 136 -24.14 11.21 -5.42
N LEU A 137 -24.48 10.74 -6.63
CA LEU A 137 -23.58 9.93 -7.44
C LEU A 137 -22.31 10.72 -7.81
N SER A 138 -22.43 12.01 -8.14
CA SER A 138 -21.28 12.86 -8.46
C SER A 138 -20.34 13.04 -7.28
N VAL A 139 -20.86 13.18 -6.03
CA VAL A 139 -20.01 13.24 -4.83
C VAL A 139 -19.23 11.94 -4.64
N LEU A 140 -19.87 10.78 -4.78
CA LEU A 140 -19.20 9.48 -4.66
C LEU A 140 -18.09 9.31 -5.72
N LEU A 141 -18.37 9.71 -6.95
CA LEU A 141 -17.38 9.68 -8.04
C LEU A 141 -16.22 10.66 -7.80
N ALA A 142 -16.49 11.84 -7.23
CA ALA A 142 -15.43 12.80 -6.89
C ALA A 142 -14.49 12.24 -5.82
N VAL A 143 -15.04 11.61 -4.77
CA VAL A 143 -14.25 10.97 -3.72
C VAL A 143 -13.38 9.84 -4.30
N TYR A 144 -13.98 8.96 -5.12
CA TYR A 144 -13.26 7.87 -5.77
C TYR A 144 -12.15 8.38 -6.71
N ALA A 145 -12.45 9.37 -7.56
CA ALA A 145 -11.49 10.00 -8.46
C ALA A 145 -10.34 10.66 -7.68
N GLY A 146 -10.65 11.34 -6.58
CA GLY A 146 -9.66 11.93 -5.68
C GLY A 146 -8.72 10.87 -5.09
N MET A 147 -9.27 9.78 -4.56
CA MET A 147 -8.46 8.67 -4.03
C MET A 147 -7.54 8.08 -5.11
N CYS A 148 -8.05 7.78 -6.30
CA CYS A 148 -7.24 7.26 -7.41
C CYS A 148 -6.13 8.22 -7.80
N THR A 149 -6.41 9.53 -7.83
CA THR A 149 -5.42 10.57 -8.15
C THR A 149 -4.33 10.64 -7.09
N CYS A 150 -4.68 10.65 -5.80
CA CYS A 150 -3.72 10.67 -4.70
C CYS A 150 -2.80 9.43 -4.72
N LEU A 151 -3.37 8.24 -4.91
CA LEU A 151 -2.60 7.01 -5.06
C LEU A 151 -1.67 7.07 -6.28
N GLY A 152 -2.19 7.54 -7.43
CA GLY A 152 -1.40 7.71 -8.65
C GLY A 152 -0.21 8.65 -8.45
N ILE A 153 -0.40 9.79 -7.80
CA ILE A 153 0.67 10.74 -7.48
C ILE A 153 1.70 10.09 -6.54
N SER A 154 1.25 9.36 -5.51
CA SER A 154 2.12 8.68 -4.56
C SER A 154 3.02 7.65 -5.26
N TYR A 155 2.45 6.79 -6.12
CA TYR A 155 3.22 5.81 -6.88
C TYR A 155 4.12 6.44 -7.96
N SER A 156 3.70 7.52 -8.61
CA SER A 156 4.54 8.21 -9.59
C SER A 156 5.80 8.82 -8.95
N ARG A 157 5.65 9.39 -7.75
CA ARG A 157 6.79 9.90 -6.97
C ARG A 157 7.72 8.76 -6.52
N LEU A 158 7.16 7.62 -6.09
CA LEU A 158 7.94 6.45 -5.71
C LEU A 158 8.73 5.89 -6.89
N ILE A 159 8.10 5.72 -8.06
CA ILE A 159 8.76 5.26 -9.30
C ILE A 159 9.90 6.21 -9.69
N ARG A 160 9.71 7.51 -9.54
CA ARG A 160 10.74 8.50 -9.84
C ARG A 160 11.95 8.33 -8.90
N ARG A 161 11.73 8.21 -7.58
CA ARG A 161 12.80 7.99 -6.59
C ARG A 161 13.58 6.69 -6.85
N LEU A 162 12.86 5.59 -7.18
CA LEU A 162 13.47 4.31 -7.55
C LEU A 162 14.36 4.43 -8.78
N LYS A 163 13.97 5.21 -9.78
CA LYS A 163 14.78 5.45 -10.98
C LYS A 163 16.02 6.33 -10.72
N GLU A 164 15.91 7.26 -9.78
CA GLU A 164 16.99 8.17 -9.40
C GLU A 164 17.98 7.54 -8.41
N GLY A 165 17.73 6.29 -7.94
CA GLY A 165 18.61 5.57 -7.01
C GLY A 165 18.62 6.15 -5.59
N HIS A 166 17.61 6.93 -5.22
CA HIS A 166 17.51 7.63 -3.92
C HIS A 166 16.66 6.81 -2.91
N ILE A 167 17.00 5.53 -2.69
CA ILE A 167 16.40 4.72 -1.61
C ILE A 167 17.49 4.03 -0.80
#